data_d608938a9fe69e07e8de2c4202a3fb86
#
_entry.id   d608938a9fe69e07e8de2c4202a3fb86
#
_cell.length_a   1.000
_cell.length_b   1.000
_cell.length_c   1.000
_cell.angle_alpha   90.00
_cell.angle_beta   90.00
_cell.angle_gamma   90.00
#
_symmetry.space_group_name_H-M   'P 1'
#
loop_
_entity.id
_entity.type
_entity.pdbx_description
1 polymer ?
#
loop_
_entity_poly.entity_id
_entity_poly.type
_entity_poly.pdbx_seq_one_letter_code
_entity_poly.pdbx_strand_id
1 'polypeptide(L)'
;MKKIAIIALAAMLLLAGCAKQQTKPDSTVPGYYRQGQEVDGGSGTQKDANLSDIAVERRQEDVVLTLTFRQGSTAGNPAAPLCEKLPGYKVELLTAPSRVVVKLPISLCDFLGQELEPMGEFEGLVTQETDEGLALYFQFSGQVAYKTEEKGGQLQLSVRADDAKSVEQYHVKLIRHEENAALAAQYGMTPALCDDGVSVCNLSAGMDSIEEADAVCQQLNDALEAAGSDDTAEVIQLNSGEAPQFTEPVSRSMLTMMGALKTETGMVDGQLVAMDARFLWWRDENSMLMARPQTEVTGEGNTESYEEIWVYSLDGKREQLIDTAFSSVQKAACSDDGRYIALLEQSDGARLIYLYDCKTDGLTFLSADGLGDYTADFDWGDNGVLYIMCGDDSMQLMAYDPAAAQAGGEAIYAVEEREGGYGNVGAANGKVYFNDEYGNVYAVDAQSGQRELFDIADGFVLAPDGSSMLLIRYEDGENASMATLVLCDLTSGEQVQIAGRAAVSDAVWSGDSRVLLYLVSNDGAADAEDYPVRLMRYNLEDSKTSDLGALASNSIFQGRSRDNVIVMFYQNRNGFFAPVTYELDLTSMTDHSGDELIVTVEGDENGN
;
A
#
# COMPACT_ATOMS: atom_id res chain seq x y z
N MET A 1 14.40 37.73 13.97
CA MET A 1 13.90 38.82 13.12
C MET A 1 14.35 38.75 11.65
N LYS A 2 15.55 38.21 11.30
CA LYS A 2 15.96 38.06 9.87
C LYS A 2 15.31 36.87 9.15
N LYS A 3 14.88 35.82 9.86
CA LYS A 3 14.23 34.63 9.24
C LYS A 3 12.77 34.88 8.85
N ILE A 4 12.06 35.74 9.57
CA ILE A 4 10.67 36.11 9.26
C ILE A 4 10.56 36.97 7.99
N ALA A 5 11.59 37.77 7.69
CA ALA A 5 11.60 38.62 6.50
C ALA A 5 11.78 37.86 5.18
N ILE A 6 12.40 36.68 5.21
CA ILE A 6 12.59 35.83 4.00
C ILE A 6 11.30 35.13 3.63
N ILE A 7 10.52 34.66 4.60
CA ILE A 7 9.22 34.01 4.38
C ILE A 7 8.21 35.02 3.81
N ALA A 8 8.19 36.24 4.31
CA ALA A 8 7.31 37.28 3.77
C ALA A 8 7.69 37.72 2.33
N LEU A 9 8.96 37.58 1.94
CA LEU A 9 9.39 37.90 0.58
C LEU A 9 9.03 36.79 -0.44
N ALA A 10 9.05 35.53 -0.02
CA ALA A 10 8.60 34.39 -0.85
C ALA A 10 7.09 34.46 -1.10
N ALA A 11 6.29 34.76 -0.08
CA ALA A 11 4.84 34.94 -0.23
C ALA A 11 4.48 36.14 -1.14
N MET A 12 5.29 37.21 -1.18
CA MET A 12 5.05 38.34 -2.08
C MET A 12 5.47 38.06 -3.53
N LEU A 13 6.39 37.16 -3.78
CA LEU A 13 6.77 36.75 -5.15
C LEU A 13 5.75 35.85 -5.79
N LEU A 14 5.03 35.01 -5.00
CA LEU A 14 3.91 34.19 -5.48
C LEU A 14 2.68 35.04 -5.85
N LEU A 15 2.50 36.22 -5.26
CA LEU A 15 1.39 37.15 -5.58
C LEU A 15 1.69 38.06 -6.78
N ALA A 16 2.94 38.14 -7.26
CA ALA A 16 3.33 39.04 -8.35
C ALA A 16 3.35 38.35 -9.73
N GLY A 17 3.13 37.06 -9.83
CA GLY A 17 3.17 36.26 -11.07
C GLY A 17 1.88 36.26 -11.90
N CYS A 18 0.81 36.91 -11.48
CA CYS A 18 -0.49 36.85 -12.17
C CYS A 18 -0.83 38.16 -12.87
N ALA A 19 -0.42 38.35 -14.10
CA ALA A 19 -1.17 39.15 -15.08
C ALA A 19 -0.66 38.90 -16.51
N LYS A 20 -0.79 37.69 -17.01
CA LYS A 20 -1.00 37.48 -18.44
C LYS A 20 -2.47 37.12 -18.62
N GLN A 21 -3.19 37.98 -19.34
CA GLN A 21 -4.55 37.73 -19.78
C GLN A 21 -4.55 36.42 -20.58
N GLN A 22 -4.80 35.30 -19.90
CA GLN A 22 -5.17 34.06 -20.58
C GLN A 22 -6.50 34.32 -21.30
N THR A 23 -6.55 34.04 -22.57
CA THR A 23 -7.82 33.99 -23.33
C THR A 23 -8.70 32.93 -22.64
N LYS A 24 -9.74 33.41 -21.93
CA LYS A 24 -10.68 32.55 -21.22
C LYS A 24 -11.28 31.57 -22.22
N PRO A 25 -11.21 30.26 -21.97
CA PRO A 25 -11.93 29.32 -22.80
C PRO A 25 -13.43 29.60 -22.70
N ASP A 26 -14.11 29.62 -23.84
CA ASP A 26 -15.55 29.84 -23.88
C ASP A 26 -16.26 28.56 -23.38
N SER A 27 -17.04 28.66 -22.27
CA SER A 27 -17.88 27.56 -21.78
C SER A 27 -18.96 27.24 -22.79
N THR A 28 -19.29 25.98 -22.88
CA THR A 28 -20.38 25.52 -23.72
C THR A 28 -21.75 25.59 -23.02
N VAL A 29 -21.78 25.87 -21.69
CA VAL A 29 -23.00 25.87 -20.86
C VAL A 29 -23.46 27.29 -20.55
N PRO A 30 -24.47 27.84 -21.26
CA PRO A 30 -24.94 29.21 -21.04
C PRO A 30 -25.51 29.41 -19.63
N GLY A 31 -25.14 30.51 -18.97
CA GLY A 31 -25.65 30.88 -17.64
C GLY A 31 -24.96 30.17 -16.47
N TYR A 32 -23.90 29.43 -16.73
CA TYR A 32 -23.05 28.84 -15.70
C TYR A 32 -21.69 29.56 -15.59
N TYR A 33 -21.14 29.59 -14.38
CA TYR A 33 -19.82 30.13 -14.08
C TYR A 33 -18.73 29.09 -14.31
N ARG A 34 -17.51 29.54 -14.51
CA ARG A 34 -16.32 28.73 -14.81
C ARG A 34 -15.11 29.20 -14.05
N GLN A 35 -14.00 28.54 -14.34
CA GLN A 35 -12.69 28.93 -13.81
C GLN A 35 -12.43 30.43 -13.95
N GLY A 36 -11.95 31.05 -12.87
CA GLY A 36 -11.65 32.46 -12.79
C GLY A 36 -12.87 33.38 -12.71
N GLN A 37 -14.05 32.82 -12.44
CA GLN A 37 -15.25 33.55 -12.08
C GLN A 37 -15.62 33.21 -10.64
N GLU A 38 -15.58 34.20 -9.74
CA GLU A 38 -16.02 34.04 -8.37
C GLU A 38 -17.44 34.56 -8.20
N VAL A 39 -18.19 33.93 -7.31
CA VAL A 39 -19.52 34.38 -6.92
C VAL A 39 -19.51 34.67 -5.43
N ASP A 40 -19.73 35.95 -5.08
CA ASP A 40 -19.95 36.37 -3.71
C ASP A 40 -21.44 36.48 -3.43
N GLY A 41 -21.90 36.02 -2.26
CA GLY A 41 -23.30 36.10 -1.87
C GLY A 41 -23.50 36.10 -0.35
N GLY A 42 -24.75 35.96 0.07
CA GLY A 42 -25.14 36.05 1.46
C GLY A 42 -25.12 37.47 2.03
N SER A 43 -25.37 37.62 3.32
CA SER A 43 -25.54 38.92 3.95
C SER A 43 -24.53 39.28 5.05
N GLY A 44 -23.30 38.76 4.97
CA GLY A 44 -22.22 39.11 5.92
C GLY A 44 -22.32 38.37 7.25
N THR A 45 -21.96 39.00 8.34
CA THR A 45 -21.72 38.37 9.63
C THR A 45 -22.98 37.82 10.31
N GLN A 46 -23.27 36.53 10.16
CA GLN A 46 -24.14 35.79 11.07
C GLN A 46 -23.27 34.92 12.00
N LYS A 47 -23.01 35.39 13.22
CA LYS A 47 -22.14 34.71 14.20
C LYS A 47 -22.64 33.33 14.62
N ASP A 48 -23.94 33.03 14.43
CA ASP A 48 -24.58 31.80 14.87
C ASP A 48 -25.04 30.92 13.68
N ALA A 49 -24.57 31.21 12.46
CA ALA A 49 -24.88 30.39 11.31
C ALA A 49 -24.12 29.06 11.40
N ASN A 50 -24.86 27.97 11.27
CA ASN A 50 -24.38 26.59 11.33
C ASN A 50 -24.72 25.88 10.02
N LEU A 51 -23.74 25.32 9.35
CA LEU A 51 -23.98 24.40 8.25
C LEU A 51 -24.46 23.06 8.85
N SER A 52 -25.75 22.81 8.72
CA SER A 52 -26.42 21.68 9.40
C SER A 52 -26.60 20.47 8.51
N ASP A 53 -26.60 20.64 7.18
CA ASP A 53 -26.88 19.57 6.24
C ASP A 53 -26.38 19.92 4.84
N ILE A 54 -25.93 18.91 4.10
CA ILE A 54 -25.61 18.98 2.67
C ILE A 54 -26.32 17.82 1.98
N ALA A 55 -27.22 18.11 1.05
CA ALA A 55 -27.90 17.11 0.24
C ALA A 55 -27.35 17.14 -1.19
N VAL A 56 -27.14 15.96 -1.78
CA VAL A 56 -26.74 15.77 -3.17
C VAL A 56 -27.90 15.11 -3.92
N GLU A 57 -28.32 15.68 -5.05
CA GLU A 57 -29.37 15.11 -5.88
C GLU A 57 -29.08 15.33 -7.37
N ARG A 58 -29.55 14.44 -8.23
CA ARG A 58 -29.50 14.63 -9.67
C ARG A 58 -30.82 15.23 -10.18
N ARG A 59 -30.74 16.36 -10.88
CA ARG A 59 -31.87 17.01 -11.52
C ARG A 59 -31.58 17.22 -13.00
N GLN A 60 -32.17 16.37 -13.85
CA GLN A 60 -31.90 16.34 -15.29
C GLN A 60 -30.41 16.11 -15.59
N GLU A 61 -29.72 17.13 -16.13
CA GLU A 61 -28.29 17.09 -16.44
C GLU A 61 -27.42 17.70 -15.33
N ASP A 62 -28.02 18.25 -14.27
CA ASP A 62 -27.30 18.90 -13.18
C ASP A 62 -27.18 17.95 -11.99
N VAL A 63 -26.01 17.94 -11.35
CA VAL A 63 -25.84 17.56 -9.95
C VAL A 63 -26.13 18.79 -9.10
N VAL A 64 -27.08 18.70 -8.18
CA VAL A 64 -27.50 19.82 -7.33
C VAL A 64 -27.07 19.53 -5.89
N LEU A 65 -26.18 20.36 -5.37
CA LEU A 65 -25.77 20.37 -3.97
C LEU A 65 -26.59 21.41 -3.22
N THR A 66 -27.25 21.02 -2.13
CA THR A 66 -28.06 21.94 -1.30
C THR A 66 -27.45 22.03 0.09
N LEU A 67 -26.81 23.16 0.39
CA LEU A 67 -26.24 23.47 1.70
C LEU A 67 -27.28 24.14 2.55
N THR A 68 -27.62 23.58 3.72
CA THR A 68 -28.67 24.07 4.62
C THR A 68 -28.08 24.72 5.85
N PHE A 69 -28.45 25.99 6.11
CA PHE A 69 -27.97 26.77 7.24
C PHE A 69 -29.04 26.99 8.28
N ARG A 70 -28.70 26.71 9.55
CA ARG A 70 -29.60 26.91 10.71
C ARG A 70 -28.96 27.87 11.73
N GLN A 71 -29.79 28.41 12.63
CA GLN A 71 -29.34 29.29 13.71
C GLN A 71 -28.91 28.43 14.93
N GLY A 72 -27.61 28.39 15.18
CA GLY A 72 -27.01 27.60 16.26
C GLY A 72 -26.90 26.10 15.95
N SER A 73 -26.30 25.34 16.86
CA SER A 73 -26.08 23.90 16.71
C SER A 73 -27.39 23.10 16.77
N THR A 74 -27.51 22.09 15.91
CA THR A 74 -28.62 21.14 15.86
C THR A 74 -28.43 19.97 16.82
N ALA A 75 -27.21 19.73 17.32
CA ALA A 75 -26.90 18.64 18.26
C ALA A 75 -27.73 18.69 19.57
N GLY A 76 -27.99 19.90 20.07
CA GLY A 76 -28.86 20.12 21.23
C GLY A 76 -30.27 20.60 20.89
N ASN A 77 -30.56 20.95 19.63
CA ASN A 77 -31.83 21.49 19.19
C ASN A 77 -32.12 21.10 17.71
N PRO A 78 -32.57 19.88 17.44
CA PRO A 78 -32.87 19.42 16.09
C PRO A 78 -33.89 20.30 15.31
N ALA A 79 -34.70 21.08 16.03
CA ALA A 79 -35.70 21.99 15.47
C ALA A 79 -35.16 23.42 15.31
N ALA A 80 -33.84 23.65 15.37
CA ALA A 80 -33.26 24.98 15.16
C ALA A 80 -33.79 25.58 13.83
N PRO A 81 -34.23 26.84 13.82
CA PRO A 81 -34.83 27.45 12.63
C PRO A 81 -33.79 27.65 11.53
N LEU A 82 -34.24 27.63 10.28
CA LEU A 82 -33.39 28.02 9.16
C LEU A 82 -32.95 29.47 9.32
N CYS A 83 -31.78 29.79 8.84
CA CYS A 83 -31.31 31.16 8.75
C CYS A 83 -32.24 31.96 7.83
N GLU A 84 -32.69 33.14 8.25
CA GLU A 84 -33.49 34.03 7.40
C GLU A 84 -32.70 34.55 6.19
N LYS A 85 -31.38 34.71 6.39
CA LYS A 85 -30.42 35.11 5.37
C LYS A 85 -29.21 34.21 5.48
N LEU A 86 -28.61 33.90 4.34
CA LEU A 86 -27.36 33.11 4.31
C LEU A 86 -26.20 33.88 4.95
N PRO A 87 -25.27 33.18 5.60
CA PRO A 87 -23.97 33.76 5.92
C PRO A 87 -23.29 34.23 4.62
N GLY A 88 -22.36 35.17 4.73
CA GLY A 88 -21.53 35.50 3.57
C GLY A 88 -20.85 34.25 3.02
N TYR A 89 -20.73 34.13 1.71
CA TYR A 89 -20.05 33.02 1.08
C TYR A 89 -19.32 33.47 -0.18
N LYS A 90 -18.29 32.69 -0.55
CA LYS A 90 -17.64 32.78 -1.86
C LYS A 90 -17.65 31.43 -2.52
N VAL A 91 -17.92 31.40 -3.84
CA VAL A 91 -17.87 30.18 -4.65
C VAL A 91 -16.93 30.40 -5.82
N GLU A 92 -16.02 29.47 -6.03
CA GLU A 92 -15.09 29.45 -7.17
C GLU A 92 -14.95 28.04 -7.73
N LEU A 93 -14.43 27.90 -8.95
CA LEU A 93 -14.12 26.63 -9.59
C LEU A 93 -12.61 26.49 -9.82
N LEU A 94 -12.04 25.40 -9.29
CA LEU A 94 -10.71 24.91 -9.60
C LEU A 94 -10.84 23.79 -10.66
N THR A 95 -9.88 23.63 -11.57
CA THR A 95 -10.06 22.81 -12.77
C THR A 95 -9.21 21.53 -12.86
N ALA A 96 -8.25 21.37 -12.02
CA ALA A 96 -7.40 20.16 -12.00
C ALA A 96 -7.20 19.68 -10.56
N PRO A 97 -7.99 18.72 -10.07
CA PRO A 97 -9.28 18.26 -10.57
C PRO A 97 -10.38 19.34 -10.51
N SER A 98 -11.52 19.10 -11.15
CA SER A 98 -12.65 20.02 -11.07
C SER A 98 -13.23 20.05 -9.67
N ARG A 99 -13.09 21.17 -8.95
CA ARG A 99 -13.60 21.34 -7.59
C ARG A 99 -14.37 22.66 -7.48
N VAL A 100 -15.67 22.57 -7.15
CA VAL A 100 -16.45 23.74 -6.76
C VAL A 100 -16.16 24.01 -5.30
N VAL A 101 -15.51 25.12 -5.01
CA VAL A 101 -15.06 25.49 -3.66
C VAL A 101 -16.03 26.50 -3.07
N VAL A 102 -16.60 26.20 -1.91
CA VAL A 102 -17.44 27.11 -1.15
C VAL A 102 -16.72 27.53 0.12
N LYS A 103 -16.40 28.83 0.23
CA LYS A 103 -15.76 29.41 1.41
C LYS A 103 -16.81 30.10 2.27
N LEU A 104 -16.87 29.71 3.53
CA LEU A 104 -17.89 30.12 4.50
C LEU A 104 -17.22 30.73 5.74
N PRO A 105 -17.47 31.98 6.11
CA PRO A 105 -16.95 32.58 7.33
C PRO A 105 -17.80 32.17 8.56
N ILE A 106 -17.93 30.86 8.78
CA ILE A 106 -18.68 30.28 9.89
C ILE A 106 -17.74 29.47 10.80
N SER A 107 -18.08 29.40 12.08
CA SER A 107 -17.38 28.61 13.10
C SER A 107 -18.17 27.42 13.61
N LEU A 108 -19.42 27.24 13.13
CA LEU A 108 -20.29 26.13 13.51
C LEU A 108 -20.63 25.30 12.27
N CYS A 109 -20.33 24.01 12.35
CA CYS A 109 -20.65 23.05 11.29
C CYS A 109 -20.99 21.68 11.90
N ASP A 110 -22.29 21.40 12.01
CA ASP A 110 -22.76 20.10 12.51
C ASP A 110 -22.70 19.02 11.42
N PHE A 111 -22.36 19.41 10.18
CA PHE A 111 -22.18 18.49 9.05
C PHE A 111 -20.78 17.84 9.02
N LEU A 112 -19.79 18.39 9.72
CA LEU A 112 -18.43 17.82 9.72
C LEU A 112 -18.42 16.36 10.17
N GLY A 113 -17.69 15.52 9.42
CA GLY A 113 -17.61 14.08 9.68
C GLY A 113 -18.74 13.24 9.05
N GLN A 114 -19.63 13.85 8.24
CA GLN A 114 -20.61 13.13 7.44
C GLN A 114 -20.07 12.91 6.02
N GLU A 115 -20.19 11.69 5.51
CA GLU A 115 -19.82 11.35 4.14
C GLU A 115 -20.98 11.64 3.18
N LEU A 116 -20.64 12.05 1.96
CA LEU A 116 -21.58 12.23 0.87
C LEU A 116 -21.35 11.13 -0.16
N GLU A 117 -22.43 10.41 -0.48
CA GLU A 117 -22.37 9.38 -1.52
C GLU A 117 -22.07 9.99 -2.90
N PRO A 118 -21.14 9.44 -3.68
CA PRO A 118 -20.90 9.85 -5.07
C PRO A 118 -22.16 9.76 -5.91
N MET A 119 -22.37 10.74 -6.81
CA MET A 119 -23.57 10.80 -7.65
C MET A 119 -23.30 11.47 -8.99
N GLY A 120 -23.44 10.76 -10.08
CA GLY A 120 -23.15 11.28 -11.42
C GLY A 120 -21.71 11.70 -11.55
N GLU A 121 -21.47 12.96 -11.86
CA GLU A 121 -20.13 13.54 -11.94
C GLU A 121 -19.54 13.93 -10.57
N PHE A 122 -20.33 13.93 -9.50
CA PHE A 122 -19.86 14.22 -8.14
C PHE A 122 -19.11 13.02 -7.54
N GLU A 123 -17.87 13.23 -7.15
CA GLU A 123 -16.97 12.20 -6.60
C GLU A 123 -16.93 12.25 -5.08
N GLY A 124 -16.98 13.45 -4.46
CA GLY A 124 -16.92 13.57 -3.01
C GLY A 124 -16.66 14.99 -2.52
N LEU A 125 -16.53 15.10 -1.20
CA LEU A 125 -16.30 16.35 -0.48
C LEU A 125 -15.05 16.26 0.39
N VAL A 126 -14.16 17.22 0.25
CA VAL A 126 -13.07 17.44 1.22
C VAL A 126 -13.32 18.77 1.95
N THR A 127 -13.13 18.78 3.25
CA THR A 127 -13.30 19.97 4.08
C THR A 127 -11.97 20.50 4.59
N GLN A 128 -11.85 21.82 4.76
CA GLN A 128 -10.68 22.45 5.35
C GLN A 128 -11.09 23.61 6.23
N GLU A 129 -10.68 23.58 7.48
CA GLU A 129 -10.74 24.74 8.35
C GLU A 129 -9.66 25.74 7.97
N THR A 130 -10.01 27.02 7.95
CA THR A 130 -9.11 28.13 7.63
C THR A 130 -9.24 29.23 8.67
N ASP A 131 -8.30 30.16 8.71
CA ASP A 131 -8.38 31.35 9.61
C ASP A 131 -9.63 32.20 9.35
N GLU A 132 -10.21 32.11 8.14
CA GLU A 132 -11.40 32.85 7.72
C GLU A 132 -12.71 32.06 7.92
N GLY A 133 -12.65 30.79 8.34
CA GLY A 133 -13.80 29.91 8.52
C GLY A 133 -13.60 28.53 7.87
N LEU A 134 -14.63 28.02 7.19
CA LEU A 134 -14.66 26.69 6.59
C LEU A 134 -14.63 26.78 5.05
N ALA A 135 -13.78 25.98 4.41
CA ALA A 135 -13.79 25.76 2.97
C ALA A 135 -14.26 24.33 2.64
N LEU A 136 -15.20 24.22 1.72
CA LEU A 136 -15.79 22.97 1.22
C LEU A 136 -15.34 22.77 -0.23
N TYR A 137 -14.65 21.65 -0.53
CA TYR A 137 -14.16 21.30 -1.86
C TYR A 137 -14.99 20.15 -2.40
N PHE A 138 -16.01 20.47 -3.20
CA PHE A 138 -16.85 19.48 -3.90
C PHE A 138 -16.15 19.07 -5.19
N GLN A 139 -15.65 17.84 -5.26
CA GLN A 139 -14.91 17.32 -6.42
C GLN A 139 -15.84 16.65 -7.42
N PHE A 140 -15.52 16.81 -8.71
CA PHE A 140 -16.28 16.26 -9.83
C PHE A 140 -15.33 15.63 -10.85
N SER A 141 -15.77 14.53 -11.46
CA SER A 141 -15.10 13.92 -12.61
C SER A 141 -15.29 14.78 -13.86
N GLY A 142 -14.22 14.90 -14.66
CA GLY A 142 -14.23 15.70 -15.89
C GLY A 142 -14.35 17.21 -15.63
N GLN A 143 -14.52 17.97 -16.71
CA GLN A 143 -14.70 19.42 -16.61
C GLN A 143 -16.14 19.77 -16.31
N VAL A 144 -16.36 20.75 -15.43
CA VAL A 144 -17.69 21.20 -15.03
C VAL A 144 -17.83 22.71 -15.06
N ALA A 145 -19.07 23.16 -15.11
CA ALA A 145 -19.49 24.53 -14.86
C ALA A 145 -20.56 24.55 -13.75
N TYR A 146 -20.68 25.66 -13.02
CA TYR A 146 -21.61 25.74 -11.90
C TYR A 146 -22.46 26.98 -11.93
N LYS A 147 -23.59 26.98 -11.21
CA LYS A 147 -24.36 28.16 -10.88
C LYS A 147 -24.86 28.08 -9.44
N THR A 148 -25.15 29.26 -8.87
CA THR A 148 -25.61 29.38 -7.48
C THR A 148 -27.05 29.95 -7.45
N GLU A 149 -27.84 29.51 -6.47
CA GLU A 149 -29.15 30.03 -6.18
C GLU A 149 -29.38 30.05 -4.65
N GLU A 150 -29.87 31.20 -4.13
CA GLU A 150 -30.23 31.32 -2.71
C GLU A 150 -31.76 31.08 -2.54
N LYS A 151 -32.14 30.17 -1.63
CA LYS A 151 -33.55 29.85 -1.34
C LYS A 151 -33.78 29.76 0.17
N GLY A 152 -34.13 30.91 0.77
CA GLY A 152 -34.28 30.96 2.23
C GLY A 152 -33.06 30.49 2.92
N GLY A 153 -32.88 29.90 3.97
CA GLY A 153 -31.62 29.44 4.61
C GLY A 153 -30.83 28.37 3.86
N GLN A 154 -30.94 28.28 2.53
CA GLN A 154 -30.25 27.31 1.69
C GLN A 154 -29.47 27.95 0.55
N LEU A 155 -28.25 27.48 0.31
CA LEU A 155 -27.46 27.74 -0.89
C LEU A 155 -27.54 26.50 -1.79
N GLN A 156 -28.05 26.65 -3.00
CA GLN A 156 -28.03 25.58 -4.01
C GLN A 156 -26.92 25.84 -5.03
N LEU A 157 -26.12 24.84 -5.29
CA LEU A 157 -25.14 24.80 -6.36
C LEU A 157 -25.61 23.79 -7.40
N SER A 158 -25.86 24.22 -8.62
CA SER A 158 -26.13 23.32 -9.74
C SER A 158 -24.87 23.19 -10.55
N VAL A 159 -24.38 21.98 -10.74
CA VAL A 159 -23.12 21.65 -11.44
C VAL A 159 -23.43 20.77 -12.63
N ARG A 160 -22.83 21.06 -13.77
CA ARG A 160 -23.02 20.35 -15.03
C ARG A 160 -21.70 20.14 -15.75
N ALA A 161 -21.57 19.02 -16.46
CA ALA A 161 -20.43 18.78 -17.35
C ALA A 161 -20.26 19.91 -18.37
N ASP A 162 -19.02 20.33 -18.60
CA ASP A 162 -18.63 21.36 -19.57
C ASP A 162 -17.68 20.79 -20.61
N ASP A 163 -18.04 20.84 -21.91
CA ASP A 163 -17.21 20.38 -23.03
C ASP A 163 -16.10 21.38 -23.41
N ALA A 164 -15.65 22.22 -22.48
CA ALA A 164 -14.56 23.16 -22.73
C ALA A 164 -13.27 22.42 -23.09
N LYS A 165 -12.41 23.08 -23.87
CA LYS A 165 -11.11 22.50 -24.23
C LYS A 165 -10.27 22.26 -22.96
N SER A 166 -9.80 21.04 -22.80
CA SER A 166 -8.88 20.68 -21.73
C SER A 166 -7.53 21.44 -21.86
N VAL A 167 -7.01 21.84 -20.72
CA VAL A 167 -5.68 22.47 -20.61
C VAL A 167 -4.84 21.58 -19.71
N GLU A 168 -3.66 21.24 -20.16
CA GLU A 168 -2.65 20.48 -19.44
C GLU A 168 -1.78 21.44 -18.63
N GLN A 169 -1.57 21.17 -17.34
CA GLN A 169 -0.75 21.99 -16.45
C GLN A 169 0.05 21.13 -15.49
N TYR A 170 1.16 21.70 -14.98
CA TYR A 170 1.97 21.08 -13.95
C TYR A 170 1.49 21.52 -12.56
N HIS A 171 1.50 20.58 -11.63
CA HIS A 171 1.08 20.80 -10.24
C HIS A 171 2.12 20.20 -9.29
N VAL A 172 2.21 20.73 -8.10
CA VAL A 172 2.91 20.09 -6.98
C VAL A 172 1.87 19.34 -6.16
N LYS A 173 2.08 18.04 -5.95
CA LYS A 173 1.23 17.15 -5.16
C LYS A 173 1.95 16.78 -3.86
N LEU A 174 1.23 16.80 -2.75
CA LEU A 174 1.67 16.30 -1.44
C LEU A 174 0.52 15.50 -0.85
N ILE A 175 0.72 14.23 -0.53
CA ILE A 175 -0.30 13.43 0.17
C ILE A 175 -0.61 14.11 1.50
N ARG A 176 -1.91 14.23 1.81
CA ARG A 176 -2.39 15.02 2.94
C ARG A 176 -2.39 14.19 4.22
N HIS A 177 -1.65 14.68 5.21
CA HIS A 177 -1.71 14.24 6.59
C HIS A 177 -2.05 15.44 7.48
N GLU A 178 -2.56 15.22 8.68
CA GLU A 178 -2.90 16.28 9.63
C GLU A 178 -1.70 17.19 9.90
N GLU A 179 -0.51 16.60 10.03
CA GLU A 179 0.75 17.27 10.36
C GLU A 179 1.26 18.19 9.24
N ASN A 180 1.00 17.87 7.96
CA ASN A 180 1.49 18.66 6.82
C ASN A 180 0.45 19.62 6.24
N ALA A 181 -0.82 19.49 6.60
CA ALA A 181 -1.93 20.26 6.00
C ALA A 181 -1.77 21.78 6.21
N ALA A 182 -1.33 22.20 7.40
CA ALA A 182 -1.11 23.61 7.71
C ALA A 182 0.07 24.20 6.92
N LEU A 183 1.14 23.42 6.72
CA LEU A 183 2.30 23.85 5.92
C LEU A 183 1.92 23.93 4.43
N ALA A 184 1.21 22.93 3.90
CA ALA A 184 0.72 22.93 2.52
C ALA A 184 -0.15 24.17 2.22
N ALA A 185 -1.03 24.54 3.16
CA ALA A 185 -1.87 25.73 3.03
C ALA A 185 -1.06 27.03 2.95
N GLN A 186 0.11 27.15 3.65
CA GLN A 186 1.00 28.31 3.55
C GLN A 186 1.62 28.45 2.15
N TYR A 187 1.73 27.36 1.40
CA TYR A 187 2.17 27.32 -0.01
C TYR A 187 1.00 27.47 -0.99
N GLY A 188 -0.19 27.82 -0.52
CA GLY A 188 -1.38 28.00 -1.35
C GLY A 188 -1.93 26.72 -1.94
N MET A 189 -1.55 25.57 -1.39
CA MET A 189 -2.08 24.27 -1.83
C MET A 189 -3.50 24.06 -1.29
N THR A 190 -4.31 23.33 -2.05
CA THR A 190 -5.71 23.05 -1.74
C THR A 190 -5.97 21.55 -1.79
N PRO A 191 -6.84 21.01 -0.90
CA PRO A 191 -7.11 19.59 -0.85
C PRO A 191 -7.89 19.09 -2.07
N ALA A 192 -7.58 17.88 -2.52
CA ALA A 192 -8.26 17.17 -3.59
C ALA A 192 -8.32 15.67 -3.28
N LEU A 193 -9.39 15.00 -3.72
CA LEU A 193 -9.44 13.54 -3.76
C LEU A 193 -8.54 13.02 -4.89
N CYS A 194 -7.83 11.93 -4.63
CA CYS A 194 -7.13 11.20 -5.66
C CYS A 194 -8.10 10.34 -6.50
N ASP A 195 -7.60 9.72 -7.55
CA ASP A 195 -8.38 8.88 -8.49
C ASP A 195 -8.94 7.60 -7.86
N ASP A 196 -8.42 7.17 -6.70
CA ASP A 196 -8.97 6.09 -5.89
C ASP A 196 -10.29 6.46 -5.17
N GLY A 197 -10.68 7.75 -5.18
CA GLY A 197 -11.89 8.28 -4.54
C GLY A 197 -11.86 8.32 -3.01
N VAL A 198 -10.76 7.93 -2.38
CA VAL A 198 -10.62 7.84 -0.91
C VAL A 198 -9.46 8.70 -0.40
N SER A 199 -8.30 8.57 -1.02
CA SER A 199 -7.09 9.28 -0.59
C SER A 199 -7.19 10.78 -0.89
N VAL A 200 -6.66 11.60 0.01
CA VAL A 200 -6.64 13.06 -0.14
C VAL A 200 -5.21 13.55 -0.29
N CYS A 201 -4.97 14.36 -1.31
CA CYS A 201 -3.73 15.11 -1.44
C CYS A 201 -3.95 16.62 -1.36
N ASN A 202 -2.88 17.38 -1.16
CA ASN A 202 -2.84 18.82 -1.36
C ASN A 202 -2.23 19.11 -2.72
N LEU A 203 -2.89 19.96 -3.53
CA LEU A 203 -2.42 20.36 -4.86
C LEU A 203 -2.16 21.85 -4.93
N SER A 204 -1.06 22.25 -5.56
CA SER A 204 -0.79 23.64 -5.93
C SER A 204 -1.75 24.13 -7.03
N ALA A 205 -1.78 25.43 -7.26
CA ALA A 205 -2.34 25.98 -8.49
C ALA A 205 -1.58 25.43 -9.72
N GLY A 206 -2.26 25.35 -10.87
CA GLY A 206 -1.64 24.92 -12.12
C GLY A 206 -0.58 25.88 -12.62
N MET A 207 0.55 25.36 -13.09
CA MET A 207 1.70 26.08 -13.63
C MET A 207 1.89 25.71 -15.10
N ASP A 208 2.42 26.67 -15.89
CA ASP A 208 2.56 26.51 -17.34
C ASP A 208 3.86 25.79 -17.72
N SER A 209 4.79 25.59 -16.77
CA SER A 209 6.06 24.90 -17.03
C SER A 209 6.49 24.00 -15.90
N ILE A 210 7.23 22.94 -16.24
CA ILE A 210 7.80 22.01 -15.27
C ILE A 210 8.84 22.69 -14.37
N GLU A 211 9.62 23.64 -14.90
CA GLU A 211 10.67 24.35 -14.15
C GLU A 211 10.05 25.21 -13.05
N GLU A 212 8.86 25.80 -13.28
CA GLU A 212 8.12 26.55 -12.27
C GLU A 212 7.60 25.60 -11.18
N ALA A 213 7.06 24.46 -11.56
CA ALA A 213 6.57 23.45 -10.63
C ALA A 213 7.70 22.83 -9.79
N ASP A 214 8.85 22.52 -10.41
CA ASP A 214 10.03 22.01 -9.72
C ASP A 214 10.55 22.99 -8.66
N ALA A 215 10.57 24.29 -8.99
CA ALA A 215 11.01 25.30 -8.04
C ALA A 215 10.08 25.39 -6.81
N VAL A 216 8.76 25.28 -6.99
CA VAL A 216 7.79 25.26 -5.90
C VAL A 216 7.90 23.95 -5.10
N CYS A 217 8.04 22.81 -5.78
CA CYS A 217 8.22 21.51 -5.17
C CYS A 217 9.47 21.48 -4.27
N GLN A 218 10.60 21.98 -4.76
CA GLN A 218 11.84 22.05 -3.98
C GLN A 218 11.67 22.93 -2.72
N GLN A 219 11.05 24.11 -2.85
CA GLN A 219 10.80 24.98 -1.69
C GLN A 219 9.91 24.33 -0.65
N LEU A 220 8.88 23.59 -1.08
CA LEU A 220 8.00 22.86 -0.16
C LEU A 220 8.75 21.74 0.53
N ASN A 221 9.55 20.96 -0.21
CA ASN A 221 10.35 19.88 0.35
C ASN A 221 11.39 20.40 1.37
N ASP A 222 12.05 21.53 1.09
CA ASP A 222 12.96 22.19 2.03
C ASP A 222 12.23 22.63 3.33
N ALA A 223 10.98 23.08 3.19
CA ALA A 223 10.17 23.50 4.33
C ALA A 223 9.64 22.31 5.15
N LEU A 224 9.25 21.22 4.50
CA LEU A 224 8.89 19.95 5.15
C LEU A 224 10.09 19.42 5.96
N GLU A 225 11.29 19.42 5.38
CA GLU A 225 12.52 19.04 6.07
C GLU A 225 12.81 19.93 7.30
N ALA A 226 12.69 21.24 7.12
CA ALA A 226 12.91 22.19 8.22
C ALA A 226 11.88 22.04 9.35
N ALA A 227 10.68 21.55 9.05
CA ALA A 227 9.63 21.21 10.01
C ALA A 227 9.83 19.84 10.67
N GLY A 228 10.81 19.04 10.21
CA GLY A 228 11.04 17.67 10.69
C GLY A 228 10.05 16.65 10.12
N SER A 229 9.31 17.00 9.06
CA SER A 229 8.42 16.05 8.36
C SER A 229 9.24 15.13 7.45
N ASP A 230 8.88 13.86 7.41
CA ASP A 230 9.43 12.87 6.49
C ASP A 230 8.70 12.83 5.15
N ASP A 231 7.61 13.59 5.01
CA ASP A 231 6.84 13.69 3.77
C ASP A 231 7.63 14.35 2.64
N THR A 232 7.31 13.97 1.40
CA THR A 232 7.87 14.57 0.19
C THR A 232 6.76 14.98 -0.78
N ALA A 233 6.93 16.13 -1.40
CA ALA A 233 6.09 16.59 -2.49
C ALA A 233 6.70 16.21 -3.84
N GLU A 234 5.86 15.99 -4.85
CA GLU A 234 6.24 15.63 -6.21
C GLU A 234 5.58 16.56 -7.24
N VAL A 235 6.20 16.70 -8.41
CA VAL A 235 5.59 17.39 -9.56
C VAL A 235 4.81 16.39 -10.38
N ILE A 236 3.55 16.71 -10.68
CA ILE A 236 2.66 15.93 -11.52
C ILE A 236 2.10 16.78 -12.65
N GLN A 237 1.64 16.15 -13.72
CA GLN A 237 1.00 16.79 -14.86
C GLN A 237 -0.46 16.32 -14.93
N LEU A 238 -1.41 17.25 -14.97
CA LEU A 238 -2.84 16.97 -15.03
C LEU A 238 -3.51 17.75 -16.15
N ASN A 239 -4.50 17.12 -16.75
CA ASN A 239 -5.47 17.76 -17.62
C ASN A 239 -6.60 18.40 -16.81
N SER A 240 -7.26 19.41 -17.35
CA SER A 240 -8.47 19.96 -16.74
C SER A 240 -9.51 18.88 -16.53
N GLY A 241 -10.03 18.75 -15.30
CA GLY A 241 -11.01 17.74 -14.90
C GLY A 241 -10.41 16.38 -14.51
N GLU A 242 -9.10 16.23 -14.56
CA GLU A 242 -8.41 14.99 -14.18
C GLU A 242 -8.07 15.00 -12.69
N ALA A 243 -8.38 13.90 -12.00
CA ALA A 243 -7.97 13.70 -10.62
C ALA A 243 -6.51 13.25 -10.55
N PRO A 244 -5.75 13.68 -9.52
CA PRO A 244 -4.38 13.20 -9.32
C PRO A 244 -4.39 11.71 -9.02
N GLN A 245 -3.49 10.96 -9.67
CA GLN A 245 -3.31 9.57 -9.35
C GLN A 245 -2.82 9.41 -7.92
N PHE A 246 -3.41 8.45 -7.19
CA PHE A 246 -2.85 8.08 -5.90
C PHE A 246 -1.54 7.31 -6.13
N THR A 247 -0.48 7.75 -5.46
CA THR A 247 0.80 7.07 -5.39
C THR A 247 1.21 7.04 -3.92
N GLU A 248 1.70 5.89 -3.45
CA GLU A 248 2.25 5.85 -2.07
C GLU A 248 3.38 6.87 -1.93
N PRO A 249 3.33 7.72 -0.91
CA PRO A 249 4.37 8.72 -0.70
C PRO A 249 5.68 8.05 -0.29
N VAL A 250 6.76 8.34 -1.00
CA VAL A 250 8.10 7.91 -0.60
C VAL A 250 8.63 8.87 0.47
N SER A 251 8.96 8.35 1.65
CA SER A 251 9.49 9.19 2.72
C SER A 251 10.90 9.69 2.40
N ARG A 252 11.29 10.86 2.96
CA ARG A 252 12.63 11.42 2.78
C ARG A 252 13.72 10.50 3.34
N SER A 253 13.49 9.90 4.50
CA SER A 253 14.41 8.93 5.09
C SER A 253 14.61 7.74 4.18
N MET A 254 13.55 7.26 3.53
CA MET A 254 13.62 6.18 2.55
C MET A 254 14.40 6.58 1.29
N LEU A 255 14.14 7.77 0.73
CA LEU A 255 14.91 8.29 -0.42
C LEU A 255 16.40 8.44 -0.06
N THR A 256 16.70 8.92 1.14
CA THR A 256 18.07 9.06 1.64
C THR A 256 18.74 7.68 1.80
N MET A 257 18.03 6.72 2.39
CA MET A 257 18.51 5.35 2.54
C MET A 257 18.74 4.69 1.18
N MET A 258 17.78 4.77 0.26
CA MET A 258 17.93 4.23 -1.10
C MET A 258 19.09 4.92 -1.84
N GLY A 259 19.25 6.22 -1.69
CA GLY A 259 20.37 6.98 -2.26
C GLY A 259 21.73 6.58 -1.68
N ALA A 260 21.82 6.38 -0.37
CA ALA A 260 23.04 5.92 0.30
C ALA A 260 23.40 4.49 -0.14
N LEU A 261 22.43 3.58 -0.12
CA LEU A 261 22.61 2.20 -0.58
C LEU A 261 23.07 2.15 -2.06
N LYS A 262 22.47 2.96 -2.93
CA LYS A 262 22.86 3.06 -4.35
C LYS A 262 24.29 3.61 -4.52
N THR A 263 24.69 4.56 -3.70
CA THR A 263 26.02 5.19 -3.80
C THR A 263 27.13 4.29 -3.24
N GLU A 264 26.89 3.63 -2.11
CA GLU A 264 27.90 2.85 -1.40
C GLU A 264 28.05 1.42 -1.94
N THR A 265 26.96 0.84 -2.47
CA THR A 265 26.93 -0.58 -2.84
C THR A 265 26.63 -0.83 -4.31
N GLY A 266 26.40 0.20 -5.12
CA GLY A 266 25.97 0.04 -6.51
C GLY A 266 24.57 -0.53 -6.65
N MET A 267 23.75 -0.39 -5.63
CA MET A 267 22.43 -0.98 -5.54
C MET A 267 21.43 -0.48 -6.60
N VAL A 268 20.53 -1.31 -6.85
CA VAL A 268 19.48 -1.39 -7.83
C VAL A 268 18.39 -0.38 -7.61
N ASP A 269 17.90 0.18 -8.67
CA ASP A 269 16.67 0.96 -8.67
C ASP A 269 15.48 0.01 -8.42
N GLY A 270 14.83 0.15 -7.28
CA GLY A 270 13.57 -0.52 -6.96
C GLY A 270 12.39 0.42 -7.15
N GLN A 271 11.25 -0.13 -7.51
CA GLN A 271 9.98 0.60 -7.52
C GLN A 271 9.27 0.40 -6.18
N LEU A 272 8.87 1.50 -5.54
CA LEU A 272 8.04 1.42 -4.34
C LEU A 272 6.66 0.86 -4.71
N VAL A 273 6.24 -0.19 -3.99
CA VAL A 273 4.92 -0.80 -4.15
C VAL A 273 3.96 -0.29 -3.09
N ALA A 274 4.37 -0.33 -1.82
CA ALA A 274 3.55 0.13 -0.70
C ALA A 274 4.43 0.48 0.52
N MET A 275 3.98 1.43 1.33
CA MET A 275 4.65 1.83 2.56
C MET A 275 3.95 1.34 3.84
N ASP A 276 2.66 1.05 3.77
CA ASP A 276 1.87 0.62 4.92
C ASP A 276 1.13 -0.69 4.66
N ALA A 277 1.63 -1.46 3.69
CA ALA A 277 1.05 -2.75 3.36
C ALA A 277 2.17 -3.76 3.10
N ARG A 278 1.92 -4.99 3.50
CA ARG A 278 2.83 -6.11 3.35
C ARG A 278 2.36 -7.02 2.23
N PHE A 279 3.25 -7.35 1.30
CA PHE A 279 2.99 -8.33 0.24
C PHE A 279 2.67 -9.70 0.86
N LEU A 280 1.65 -10.36 0.32
CA LEU A 280 1.28 -11.72 0.70
C LEU A 280 1.52 -12.71 -0.44
N TRP A 281 1.03 -12.40 -1.65
CA TRP A 281 1.12 -13.30 -2.80
C TRP A 281 0.84 -12.55 -4.12
N TRP A 282 1.31 -13.09 -5.23
CA TRP A 282 0.88 -12.65 -6.56
C TRP A 282 -0.49 -13.26 -6.87
N ARG A 283 -1.50 -12.43 -7.14
CA ARG A 283 -2.81 -12.88 -7.57
C ARG A 283 -2.78 -13.30 -9.05
N ASP A 284 -2.09 -12.52 -9.86
CA ASP A 284 -1.84 -12.73 -11.29
C ASP A 284 -0.58 -11.98 -11.72
N GLU A 285 -0.29 -11.90 -13.04
CA GLU A 285 0.91 -11.23 -13.57
C GLU A 285 0.96 -9.72 -13.30
N ASN A 286 -0.17 -9.08 -12.97
CA ASN A 286 -0.31 -7.63 -12.84
C ASN A 286 -0.90 -7.18 -11.49
N SER A 287 -1.20 -8.11 -10.59
CA SER A 287 -1.81 -7.77 -9.32
C SER A 287 -1.32 -8.62 -8.15
N MET A 288 -1.24 -7.99 -6.99
CA MET A 288 -0.72 -8.54 -5.75
C MET A 288 -1.78 -8.55 -4.66
N LEU A 289 -1.75 -9.56 -3.80
CA LEU A 289 -2.47 -9.58 -2.53
C LEU A 289 -1.59 -8.91 -1.48
N MET A 290 -2.16 -7.94 -0.78
CA MET A 290 -1.50 -7.17 0.26
C MET A 290 -2.26 -7.26 1.58
N ALA A 291 -1.55 -7.42 2.69
CA ALA A 291 -2.10 -7.22 4.03
C ALA A 291 -1.87 -5.77 4.45
N ARG A 292 -2.94 -5.05 4.70
CA ARG A 292 -2.92 -3.66 5.13
C ARG A 292 -3.27 -3.57 6.61
N PRO A 293 -2.33 -3.18 7.49
CA PRO A 293 -2.63 -3.01 8.90
C PRO A 293 -3.55 -1.81 9.13
N GLN A 294 -4.53 -2.00 9.98
CA GLN A 294 -5.49 -1.00 10.40
C GLN A 294 -5.52 -0.90 11.92
N THR A 295 -5.96 0.22 12.43
CA THR A 295 -6.06 0.47 13.86
C THR A 295 -7.40 1.15 14.16
N GLU A 296 -8.22 0.53 15.00
CA GLU A 296 -9.50 1.07 15.42
C GLU A 296 -9.47 1.41 16.92
N VAL A 297 -10.01 2.58 17.28
CA VAL A 297 -10.20 2.97 18.67
C VAL A 297 -11.59 2.51 19.12
N THR A 298 -11.65 1.51 19.98
CA THR A 298 -12.92 1.01 20.50
C THR A 298 -13.58 2.02 21.45
N GLY A 299 -14.90 1.87 21.66
CA GLY A 299 -15.69 2.77 22.52
C GLY A 299 -15.24 2.87 23.98
N GLU A 300 -14.32 2.02 24.42
CA GLU A 300 -13.67 2.05 25.73
C GLU A 300 -12.31 2.76 25.72
N GLY A 301 -11.88 3.29 24.55
CA GLY A 301 -10.58 3.94 24.36
C GLY A 301 -9.41 2.98 24.22
N ASN A 302 -9.66 1.68 24.08
CA ASN A 302 -8.65 0.71 23.71
C ASN A 302 -8.41 0.75 22.20
N THR A 303 -7.19 0.46 21.81
CA THR A 303 -6.81 0.38 20.39
C THR A 303 -6.72 -1.09 19.99
N GLU A 304 -7.47 -1.48 18.99
CA GLU A 304 -7.38 -2.81 18.36
C GLU A 304 -6.72 -2.69 16.99
N SER A 305 -5.75 -3.56 16.72
CA SER A 305 -5.08 -3.62 15.43
C SER A 305 -5.51 -4.88 14.69
N TYR A 306 -5.76 -4.74 13.39
CA TYR A 306 -6.14 -5.84 12.51
C TYR A 306 -5.57 -5.61 11.11
N GLU A 307 -5.63 -6.61 10.24
CA GLU A 307 -5.21 -6.52 8.85
C GLU A 307 -6.40 -6.74 7.91
N GLU A 308 -6.45 -5.96 6.85
CA GLU A 308 -7.37 -6.10 5.71
C GLU A 308 -6.64 -6.70 4.52
N ILE A 309 -7.34 -7.47 3.69
CA ILE A 309 -6.76 -8.06 2.48
C ILE A 309 -7.18 -7.23 1.26
N TRP A 310 -6.18 -6.67 0.61
CA TRP A 310 -6.31 -5.80 -0.55
C TRP A 310 -5.68 -6.41 -1.80
N VAL A 311 -6.17 -6.01 -2.97
CA VAL A 311 -5.52 -6.22 -4.26
C VAL A 311 -4.89 -4.92 -4.71
N TYR A 312 -3.57 -4.94 -4.94
CA TYR A 312 -2.82 -3.85 -5.52
C TYR A 312 -2.42 -4.23 -6.94
N SER A 313 -2.86 -3.46 -7.93
CA SER A 313 -2.49 -3.66 -9.33
C SER A 313 -1.28 -2.81 -9.69
N LEU A 314 -0.44 -3.29 -10.59
CA LEU A 314 0.73 -2.56 -11.09
C LEU A 314 0.37 -1.24 -11.81
N ASP A 315 -0.89 -1.10 -12.27
CA ASP A 315 -1.45 0.13 -12.83
C ASP A 315 -1.92 1.15 -11.77
N GLY A 316 -1.65 0.87 -10.48
CA GLY A 316 -1.96 1.76 -9.35
C GLY A 316 -3.35 1.58 -8.74
N LYS A 317 -4.20 0.69 -9.29
CA LYS A 317 -5.51 0.42 -8.69
C LYS A 317 -5.39 -0.40 -7.42
N ARG A 318 -6.25 -0.07 -6.44
CA ARG A 318 -6.32 -0.74 -5.14
C ARG A 318 -7.76 -1.05 -4.82
N GLU A 319 -8.02 -2.27 -4.38
CA GLU A 319 -9.36 -2.74 -4.06
C GLU A 319 -9.30 -3.65 -2.83
N GLN A 320 -10.16 -3.40 -1.85
CA GLN A 320 -10.33 -4.34 -0.74
C GLN A 320 -10.96 -5.62 -1.29
N LEU A 321 -10.27 -6.75 -1.10
CA LEU A 321 -10.72 -8.04 -1.63
C LEU A 321 -11.65 -8.76 -0.67
N ILE A 322 -11.35 -8.74 0.62
CA ILE A 322 -12.07 -9.49 1.65
C ILE A 322 -12.53 -8.50 2.72
N ASP A 323 -13.87 -8.40 2.90
CA ASP A 323 -14.50 -7.57 3.92
C ASP A 323 -14.54 -8.33 5.27
N THR A 324 -13.36 -8.70 5.77
CA THR A 324 -13.16 -9.36 7.06
C THR A 324 -11.85 -8.87 7.65
N ALA A 325 -11.88 -8.47 8.92
CA ALA A 325 -10.69 -8.12 9.68
C ALA A 325 -9.97 -9.39 10.16
N PHE A 326 -8.67 -9.48 9.92
CA PHE A 326 -7.79 -10.54 10.40
C PHE A 326 -6.86 -9.99 11.48
N SER A 327 -6.52 -10.79 12.49
CA SER A 327 -5.57 -10.34 13.52
C SER A 327 -4.17 -10.13 12.93
N SER A 328 -3.64 -11.11 12.21
CA SER A 328 -2.39 -10.99 11.45
C SER A 328 -2.28 -12.14 10.44
N VAL A 329 -2.24 -11.83 9.15
CA VAL A 329 -2.13 -12.84 8.08
C VAL A 329 -0.67 -13.19 7.86
N GLN A 330 -0.27 -14.40 8.19
CA GLN A 330 1.13 -14.85 8.10
C GLN A 330 1.53 -15.30 6.69
N LYS A 331 0.59 -15.92 5.97
CA LYS A 331 0.83 -16.48 4.63
C LYS A 331 -0.45 -16.43 3.81
N ALA A 332 -0.32 -16.20 2.52
CA ALA A 332 -1.36 -16.43 1.53
C ALA A 332 -0.80 -17.22 0.37
N ALA A 333 -1.63 -17.98 -0.33
CA ALA A 333 -1.29 -18.58 -1.63
C ALA A 333 -2.55 -18.78 -2.46
N CYS A 334 -2.43 -18.51 -3.77
CA CYS A 334 -3.51 -18.76 -4.73
C CYS A 334 -3.39 -20.16 -5.32
N SER A 335 -4.52 -20.81 -5.59
CA SER A 335 -4.54 -22.01 -6.43
C SER A 335 -4.10 -21.68 -7.86
N ASP A 336 -3.56 -22.65 -8.60
CA ASP A 336 -3.03 -22.46 -9.96
C ASP A 336 -4.06 -21.88 -10.94
N ASP A 337 -5.35 -22.20 -10.75
CA ASP A 337 -6.44 -21.65 -11.55
C ASP A 337 -6.88 -20.23 -11.11
N GLY A 338 -6.23 -19.65 -10.08
CA GLY A 338 -6.52 -18.33 -9.52
C GLY A 338 -7.88 -18.20 -8.84
N ARG A 339 -8.60 -19.30 -8.65
CA ARG A 339 -9.96 -19.29 -8.08
C ARG A 339 -9.97 -19.18 -6.57
N TYR A 340 -9.08 -19.87 -5.90
CA TYR A 340 -9.04 -19.95 -4.45
C TYR A 340 -7.81 -19.27 -3.88
N ILE A 341 -7.99 -18.63 -2.75
CA ILE A 341 -6.91 -18.05 -1.96
C ILE A 341 -6.97 -18.66 -0.57
N ALA A 342 -5.91 -19.36 -0.18
CA ALA A 342 -5.72 -19.85 1.17
C ALA A 342 -5.00 -18.78 2.00
N LEU A 343 -5.46 -18.53 3.23
CA LEU A 343 -4.93 -17.53 4.15
C LEU A 343 -4.64 -18.19 5.50
N LEU A 344 -3.45 -17.95 6.05
CA LEU A 344 -3.05 -18.38 7.39
C LEU A 344 -3.01 -17.17 8.30
N GLU A 345 -3.89 -17.13 9.28
CA GLU A 345 -3.98 -16.08 10.29
C GLU A 345 -3.34 -16.51 11.60
N GLN A 346 -2.59 -15.61 12.24
CA GLN A 346 -2.16 -15.72 13.62
C GLN A 346 -3.12 -14.91 14.50
N SER A 347 -3.84 -15.56 15.44
CA SER A 347 -4.78 -14.90 16.33
C SER A 347 -4.74 -15.56 17.72
N ASP A 348 -4.45 -14.78 18.76
CA ASP A 348 -4.48 -15.20 20.18
C ASP A 348 -3.77 -16.54 20.50
N GLY A 349 -2.65 -16.81 19.81
CA GLY A 349 -1.87 -18.02 19.97
C GLY A 349 -2.31 -19.19 19.07
N ALA A 350 -3.45 -19.10 18.41
CA ALA A 350 -3.90 -20.01 17.37
C ALA A 350 -3.32 -19.61 16.00
N ARG A 351 -3.21 -20.58 15.09
CA ARG A 351 -2.87 -20.36 13.68
C ARG A 351 -3.96 -20.98 12.82
N LEU A 352 -4.80 -20.11 12.30
CA LEU A 352 -6.08 -20.46 11.69
C LEU A 352 -5.99 -20.38 10.17
N ILE A 353 -6.61 -21.33 9.48
CA ILE A 353 -6.61 -21.36 8.02
C ILE A 353 -8.00 -21.06 7.46
N TYR A 354 -8.02 -20.18 6.48
CA TYR A 354 -9.21 -19.76 5.74
C TYR A 354 -9.04 -20.02 4.25
N LEU A 355 -10.15 -20.23 3.56
CA LEU A 355 -10.22 -20.33 2.11
C LEU A 355 -11.21 -19.33 1.55
N TYR A 356 -10.76 -18.44 0.69
CA TYR A 356 -11.59 -17.50 -0.04
C TYR A 356 -11.82 -18.00 -1.49
N ASP A 357 -13.08 -18.08 -1.93
CA ASP A 357 -13.46 -18.39 -3.31
C ASP A 357 -13.73 -17.10 -4.08
N CYS A 358 -12.80 -16.66 -4.92
CA CYS A 358 -12.88 -15.44 -5.74
C CYS A 358 -14.10 -15.41 -6.68
N LYS A 359 -14.72 -16.56 -6.98
CA LYS A 359 -15.88 -16.64 -7.87
C LYS A 359 -17.19 -16.37 -7.15
N THR A 360 -17.30 -16.76 -5.89
CA THR A 360 -18.53 -16.63 -5.10
C THR A 360 -18.45 -15.54 -4.06
N ASP A 361 -17.28 -14.90 -3.91
CA ASP A 361 -16.97 -13.92 -2.87
C ASP A 361 -17.24 -14.50 -1.47
N GLY A 362 -16.83 -15.77 -1.27
CA GLY A 362 -17.13 -16.54 -0.08
C GLY A 362 -15.89 -16.92 0.71
N LEU A 363 -15.84 -16.55 2.00
CA LEU A 363 -14.79 -16.96 2.94
C LEU A 363 -15.25 -18.17 3.74
N THR A 364 -14.45 -19.25 3.74
CA THR A 364 -14.66 -20.48 4.51
C THR A 364 -13.59 -20.61 5.58
N PHE A 365 -14.00 -20.84 6.81
CA PHE A 365 -13.10 -21.09 7.94
C PHE A 365 -12.80 -22.58 8.04
N LEU A 366 -11.66 -23.02 7.50
CA LEU A 366 -11.30 -24.44 7.42
C LEU A 366 -10.92 -25.04 8.79
N SER A 367 -10.33 -24.29 9.69
CA SER A 367 -9.97 -24.80 11.02
C SER A 367 -11.19 -25.29 11.83
N ALA A 368 -12.38 -24.69 11.63
CA ALA A 368 -13.61 -25.14 12.26
C ALA A 368 -14.08 -26.53 11.79
N ASP A 369 -13.62 -26.98 10.63
CA ASP A 369 -14.07 -28.23 9.99
C ASP A 369 -13.20 -29.44 10.35
N GLY A 370 -12.37 -29.36 11.38
CA GLY A 370 -11.61 -30.49 11.92
C GLY A 370 -10.11 -30.47 11.66
N LEU A 371 -9.54 -29.33 11.28
CA LEU A 371 -8.09 -29.16 11.10
C LEU A 371 -7.36 -28.75 12.40
N GLY A 372 -8.09 -28.54 13.53
CA GLY A 372 -7.54 -28.04 14.78
C GLY A 372 -7.26 -26.55 14.79
N ASP A 373 -6.76 -26.03 15.92
CA ASP A 373 -6.51 -24.61 16.14
C ASP A 373 -5.07 -24.17 15.77
N TYR A 374 -4.25 -25.10 15.29
CA TYR A 374 -2.89 -24.81 14.90
C TYR A 374 -2.53 -25.37 13.54
N THR A 375 -2.31 -24.51 12.56
CA THR A 375 -1.76 -24.81 11.23
C THR A 375 -0.31 -24.34 11.18
N ALA A 376 0.63 -25.25 10.97
CA ALA A 376 2.05 -24.89 10.86
C ALA A 376 2.35 -24.23 9.52
N ASP A 377 1.90 -24.86 8.43
CA ASP A 377 2.11 -24.37 7.06
C ASP A 377 1.13 -25.03 6.09
N PHE A 378 1.06 -24.54 4.86
CA PHE A 378 0.25 -25.10 3.78
C PHE A 378 0.83 -24.82 2.40
N ASP A 379 0.44 -25.60 1.40
CA ASP A 379 0.76 -25.35 0.00
C ASP A 379 -0.27 -25.97 -0.95
N TRP A 380 -0.39 -25.40 -2.16
CA TRP A 380 -1.25 -25.93 -3.21
C TRP A 380 -0.51 -26.98 -4.04
N GLY A 381 -1.15 -28.12 -4.28
CA GLY A 381 -0.64 -29.08 -5.25
C GLY A 381 -1.18 -28.82 -6.67
N ASP A 382 -0.44 -29.31 -7.66
CA ASP A 382 -0.76 -29.26 -9.10
C ASP A 382 -2.13 -29.89 -9.44
N ASN A 383 -2.69 -30.68 -8.53
CA ASN A 383 -4.03 -31.26 -8.62
C ASN A 383 -5.15 -30.34 -8.09
N GLY A 384 -4.83 -29.11 -7.65
CA GLY A 384 -5.79 -28.17 -7.08
C GLY A 384 -6.25 -28.53 -5.66
N VAL A 385 -5.54 -29.40 -4.97
CA VAL A 385 -5.77 -29.77 -3.56
C VAL A 385 -4.85 -28.93 -2.68
N LEU A 386 -5.39 -28.40 -1.59
CA LEU A 386 -4.63 -27.68 -0.57
C LEU A 386 -4.11 -28.68 0.47
N TYR A 387 -2.80 -28.77 0.61
CA TYR A 387 -2.13 -29.60 1.63
C TYR A 387 -1.77 -28.76 2.84
N ILE A 388 -2.07 -29.25 4.03
CA ILE A 388 -2.06 -28.49 5.26
C ILE A 388 -1.39 -29.31 6.36
N MET A 389 -0.35 -28.76 6.98
CA MET A 389 0.26 -29.32 8.19
C MET A 389 -0.43 -28.71 9.40
N CYS A 390 -1.25 -29.47 10.09
CA CYS A 390 -2.08 -28.97 11.19
C CYS A 390 -2.34 -30.02 12.27
N GLY A 391 -2.78 -29.59 13.42
CA GLY A 391 -3.14 -30.44 14.57
C GLY A 391 -3.16 -29.62 15.85
N ASP A 392 -3.49 -30.27 16.97
CA ASP A 392 -3.48 -29.66 18.30
C ASP A 392 -2.24 -30.12 19.09
N ASP A 393 -2.23 -31.37 19.56
CA ASP A 393 -1.12 -31.94 20.34
C ASP A 393 -0.05 -32.59 19.44
N SER A 394 -0.42 -33.00 18.24
CA SER A 394 0.51 -33.53 17.23
C SER A 394 0.09 -33.13 15.82
N MET A 395 1.10 -32.86 14.99
CA MET A 395 0.91 -32.39 13.63
C MET A 395 0.66 -33.54 12.68
N GLN A 396 -0.28 -33.38 11.75
CA GLN A 396 -0.60 -34.33 10.70
C GLN A 396 -0.73 -33.59 9.36
N LEU A 397 -0.33 -34.26 8.29
CA LEU A 397 -0.54 -33.77 6.93
C LEU A 397 -1.98 -34.07 6.49
N MET A 398 -2.77 -33.02 6.38
CA MET A 398 -4.15 -33.05 5.91
C MET A 398 -4.26 -32.48 4.51
N ALA A 399 -5.38 -32.75 3.86
CA ALA A 399 -5.72 -32.17 2.56
C ALA A 399 -7.13 -31.60 2.58
N TYR A 400 -7.32 -30.52 1.85
CA TYR A 400 -8.63 -29.99 1.50
C TYR A 400 -8.81 -30.00 -0.03
N ASP A 401 -9.84 -30.70 -0.50
CA ASP A 401 -10.20 -30.77 -1.94
C ASP A 401 -11.43 -29.87 -2.22
N PRO A 402 -11.24 -28.68 -2.81
CA PRO A 402 -12.36 -27.80 -3.16
C PRO A 402 -13.34 -28.41 -4.17
N ALA A 403 -12.87 -29.30 -5.06
CA ALA A 403 -13.71 -29.95 -6.03
C ALA A 403 -14.65 -30.99 -5.38
N ALA A 404 -14.15 -31.74 -4.40
CA ALA A 404 -14.95 -32.64 -3.59
C ALA A 404 -15.99 -31.87 -2.76
N ALA A 405 -15.61 -30.72 -2.15
CA ALA A 405 -16.52 -29.85 -1.42
C ALA A 405 -17.69 -29.38 -2.29
N GLN A 406 -17.42 -28.93 -3.52
CA GLN A 406 -18.45 -28.49 -4.46
C GLN A 406 -19.38 -29.62 -4.88
N ALA A 407 -18.87 -30.86 -4.97
CA ALA A 407 -19.67 -32.04 -5.30
C ALA A 407 -20.49 -32.54 -4.10
N GLY A 408 -20.36 -31.94 -2.90
CA GLY A 408 -21.01 -32.38 -1.67
C GLY A 408 -20.40 -33.66 -1.09
N GLY A 409 -19.15 -33.95 -1.43
CA GLY A 409 -18.34 -35.02 -0.91
C GLY A 409 -17.53 -34.65 0.33
N GLU A 410 -16.74 -35.61 0.82
CA GLU A 410 -15.77 -35.37 1.90
C GLU A 410 -14.60 -34.57 1.34
N ALA A 411 -14.45 -33.33 1.82
CA ALA A 411 -13.45 -32.38 1.34
C ALA A 411 -12.14 -32.43 2.13
N ILE A 412 -12.20 -32.77 3.42
CA ILE A 412 -11.04 -32.83 4.32
C ILE A 412 -10.70 -34.30 4.59
N TYR A 413 -9.43 -34.66 4.40
CA TYR A 413 -8.94 -36.00 4.66
C TYR A 413 -7.47 -36.01 5.05
N ALA A 414 -7.04 -37.04 5.80
CA ALA A 414 -5.63 -37.26 6.08
C ALA A 414 -4.90 -37.76 4.83
N VAL A 415 -3.76 -37.16 4.49
CA VAL A 415 -2.93 -37.63 3.36
C VAL A 415 -2.20 -38.92 3.76
N GLU A 416 -1.74 -38.99 5.02
CA GLU A 416 -1.23 -40.21 5.63
C GLU A 416 -1.75 -40.36 7.06
N GLU A 417 -1.73 -41.59 7.63
CA GLU A 417 -2.21 -41.85 8.98
C GLU A 417 -1.17 -41.62 10.10
N ARG A 418 0.01 -41.07 9.75
CA ARG A 418 1.10 -40.85 10.71
C ARG A 418 1.13 -39.42 11.17
N GLU A 419 1.36 -39.25 12.46
CA GLU A 419 1.67 -37.98 13.07
C GLU A 419 3.17 -37.68 13.06
N GLY A 420 3.57 -36.43 13.37
CA GLY A 420 4.95 -36.01 13.52
C GLY A 420 5.47 -35.18 12.35
N GLY A 421 4.62 -34.40 11.71
CA GLY A 421 5.01 -33.26 10.86
C GLY A 421 5.32 -32.03 11.70
N TYR A 422 6.14 -31.15 11.16
CA TYR A 422 6.48 -29.86 11.77
C TYR A 422 7.05 -28.94 10.70
N GLY A 423 6.69 -27.68 10.65
CA GLY A 423 7.34 -26.71 9.77
C GLY A 423 6.78 -26.63 8.34
N ASN A 424 7.69 -26.48 7.37
CA ASN A 424 7.33 -26.15 5.97
C ASN A 424 6.59 -27.27 5.25
N VAL A 425 5.65 -26.87 4.38
CA VAL A 425 4.96 -27.75 3.42
C VAL A 425 5.25 -27.23 2.01
N GLY A 426 5.52 -28.14 1.09
CA GLY A 426 5.63 -27.87 -0.34
C GLY A 426 5.04 -29.03 -1.16
N ALA A 427 4.29 -28.73 -2.21
CA ALA A 427 3.63 -29.74 -3.01
C ALA A 427 3.95 -29.59 -4.50
N ALA A 428 4.44 -30.65 -5.13
CA ALA A 428 4.70 -30.68 -6.56
C ALA A 428 4.80 -32.12 -7.09
N ASN A 429 4.47 -32.30 -8.37
CA ASN A 429 4.60 -33.57 -9.11
C ASN A 429 3.93 -34.75 -8.41
N GLY A 430 2.77 -34.50 -7.78
CA GLY A 430 2.00 -35.51 -7.06
C GLY A 430 2.64 -35.95 -5.73
N LYS A 431 3.65 -35.28 -5.25
CA LYS A 431 4.26 -35.48 -3.94
C LYS A 431 4.06 -34.26 -3.06
N VAL A 432 4.00 -34.48 -1.74
CA VAL A 432 4.00 -33.44 -0.71
C VAL A 432 5.24 -33.63 0.15
N TYR A 433 6.00 -32.55 0.31
CA TYR A 433 7.20 -32.50 1.11
C TYR A 433 6.92 -31.74 2.39
N PHE A 434 7.47 -32.20 3.51
CA PHE A 434 7.44 -31.49 4.77
C PHE A 434 8.60 -31.94 5.66
N ASN A 435 8.97 -31.14 6.66
CA ASN A 435 9.96 -31.52 7.65
C ASN A 435 9.36 -31.80 9.04
N ASP A 436 10.06 -32.60 9.84
CA ASP A 436 9.74 -32.81 11.24
C ASP A 436 10.61 -31.90 12.17
N GLU A 437 10.37 -31.99 13.48
CA GLU A 437 11.10 -31.23 14.50
C GLU A 437 12.61 -31.56 14.60
N TYR A 438 13.04 -32.66 13.97
CA TYR A 438 14.44 -33.12 13.93
C TYR A 438 15.15 -32.76 12.64
N GLY A 439 14.50 -32.01 11.73
CA GLY A 439 15.04 -31.65 10.43
C GLY A 439 14.98 -32.78 9.39
N ASN A 440 14.24 -33.88 9.63
CA ASN A 440 14.01 -34.85 8.58
C ASN A 440 13.01 -34.33 7.57
N VAL A 441 13.37 -34.24 6.31
CA VAL A 441 12.48 -33.92 5.21
C VAL A 441 11.88 -35.21 4.65
N TYR A 442 10.57 -35.28 4.65
CA TYR A 442 9.81 -36.39 4.11
C TYR A 442 9.15 -36.04 2.79
N ALA A 443 9.02 -37.03 1.92
CA ALA A 443 8.20 -37.00 0.73
C ALA A 443 7.04 -37.98 0.89
N VAL A 444 5.82 -37.51 0.68
CA VAL A 444 4.60 -38.32 0.71
C VAL A 444 3.99 -38.32 -0.68
N ASP A 445 3.75 -39.50 -1.24
CA ASP A 445 2.96 -39.65 -2.46
C ASP A 445 1.49 -39.27 -2.16
N ALA A 446 0.99 -38.23 -2.78
CA ALA A 446 -0.32 -37.66 -2.49
C ALA A 446 -1.48 -38.60 -2.78
N GLN A 447 -1.31 -39.60 -3.66
CA GLN A 447 -2.34 -40.55 -4.02
C GLN A 447 -2.38 -41.79 -3.10
N SER A 448 -1.21 -42.33 -2.78
CA SER A 448 -1.08 -43.55 -1.98
C SER A 448 -0.87 -43.33 -0.50
N GLY A 449 -0.52 -42.11 -0.08
CA GLY A 449 -0.12 -41.81 1.29
C GLY A 449 1.23 -42.44 1.70
N GLN A 450 2.02 -42.96 0.73
CA GLN A 450 3.29 -43.57 1.05
C GLN A 450 4.36 -42.53 1.37
N ARG A 451 4.86 -42.57 2.60
CA ARG A 451 5.90 -41.70 3.13
C ARG A 451 7.28 -42.31 3.00
N GLU A 452 8.25 -41.53 2.52
CA GLU A 452 9.66 -41.89 2.51
C GLU A 452 10.50 -40.75 3.12
N LEU A 453 11.63 -41.08 3.78
CA LEU A 453 12.61 -40.08 4.17
C LEU A 453 13.34 -39.62 2.92
N PHE A 454 13.22 -38.32 2.63
CA PHE A 454 13.84 -37.73 1.44
C PHE A 454 15.26 -37.25 1.74
N ASP A 455 15.43 -36.41 2.79
CA ASP A 455 16.71 -35.84 3.19
C ASP A 455 16.69 -35.36 4.65
N ILE A 456 17.79 -34.71 5.08
CA ILE A 456 17.90 -34.04 6.36
C ILE A 456 18.26 -32.57 6.10
N ALA A 457 17.34 -31.65 6.48
CA ALA A 457 17.53 -30.22 6.37
C ALA A 457 16.61 -29.50 7.36
N ASP A 458 17.04 -28.35 7.88
CA ASP A 458 16.25 -27.54 8.81
C ASP A 458 15.11 -26.80 8.11
N GLY A 459 15.27 -26.53 6.81
CA GLY A 459 14.26 -25.93 5.96
C GLY A 459 14.47 -26.29 4.50
N PHE A 460 13.44 -26.06 3.69
CA PHE A 460 13.53 -26.22 2.25
C PHE A 460 12.64 -25.19 1.51
N VAL A 461 13.00 -24.92 0.26
CA VAL A 461 12.20 -24.10 -0.66
C VAL A 461 12.06 -24.84 -1.98
N LEU A 462 10.82 -25.22 -2.32
CA LEU A 462 10.50 -25.95 -3.53
C LEU A 462 10.45 -25.01 -4.74
N ALA A 463 11.02 -25.41 -5.86
CA ALA A 463 10.89 -24.66 -7.11
C ALA A 463 9.45 -24.72 -7.63
N PRO A 464 8.90 -23.62 -8.21
CA PRO A 464 7.51 -23.56 -8.68
C PRO A 464 7.11 -24.67 -9.67
N ASP A 465 8.05 -25.12 -10.52
CA ASP A 465 7.80 -26.21 -11.46
C ASP A 465 8.00 -27.63 -10.85
N GLY A 466 8.35 -27.68 -9.57
CA GLY A 466 8.62 -28.92 -8.86
C GLY A 466 9.85 -29.70 -9.33
N SER A 467 10.70 -29.11 -10.17
CA SER A 467 11.90 -29.80 -10.69
C SER A 467 13.05 -29.87 -9.69
N SER A 468 13.12 -28.90 -8.79
CA SER A 468 14.24 -28.72 -7.87
C SER A 468 13.78 -28.27 -6.49
N MET A 469 14.62 -28.49 -5.50
CA MET A 469 14.41 -28.07 -4.11
C MET A 469 15.72 -27.48 -3.56
N LEU A 470 15.62 -26.32 -2.92
CA LEU A 470 16.70 -25.81 -2.08
C LEU A 470 16.56 -26.44 -0.70
N LEU A 471 17.62 -27.06 -0.19
CA LEU A 471 17.75 -27.53 1.18
C LEU A 471 18.63 -26.56 1.97
N ILE A 472 18.14 -26.14 3.13
CA ILE A 472 18.83 -25.22 4.05
C ILE A 472 19.23 -26.01 5.28
N ARG A 473 20.53 -26.09 5.56
CA ARG A 473 21.11 -26.85 6.68
C ARG A 473 21.88 -25.90 7.57
N TYR A 474 21.37 -25.60 8.76
CA TYR A 474 22.04 -24.74 9.73
C TYR A 474 23.13 -25.51 10.49
N GLU A 475 24.18 -24.80 10.92
CA GLU A 475 25.20 -25.34 11.77
C GLU A 475 24.72 -25.45 13.23
N ASP A 476 25.24 -26.42 13.96
CA ASP A 476 24.94 -26.59 15.38
C ASP A 476 25.72 -25.61 16.27
N GLY A 477 25.19 -25.30 17.45
CA GLY A 477 25.87 -24.59 18.53
C GLY A 477 26.04 -23.09 18.30
N GLU A 478 27.28 -22.57 18.52
CA GLU A 478 27.56 -21.12 18.44
C GLU A 478 27.40 -20.53 17.04
N ASN A 479 27.32 -21.35 16.01
CA ASN A 479 27.17 -20.97 14.61
C ASN A 479 25.74 -21.24 14.06
N ALA A 480 24.75 -21.36 14.90
CA ALA A 480 23.36 -21.70 14.49
C ALA A 480 22.71 -20.73 13.47
N SER A 481 23.30 -19.53 13.27
CA SER A 481 22.89 -18.61 12.20
C SER A 481 23.53 -18.89 10.84
N MET A 482 24.51 -19.78 10.77
CA MET A 482 25.24 -20.10 9.54
C MET A 482 24.60 -21.32 8.89
N ALA A 483 24.35 -21.26 7.61
CA ALA A 483 23.74 -22.33 6.83
C ALA A 483 24.58 -22.75 5.63
N THR A 484 24.43 -24.01 5.24
CA THR A 484 24.83 -24.52 3.94
C THR A 484 23.63 -24.66 3.06
N LEU A 485 23.68 -24.11 1.84
CA LEU A 485 22.62 -24.20 0.84
C LEU A 485 22.95 -25.31 -0.16
N VAL A 486 22.05 -26.28 -0.29
CA VAL A 486 22.19 -27.42 -1.21
C VAL A 486 21.01 -27.45 -2.16
N LEU A 487 21.27 -27.34 -3.45
CA LEU A 487 20.28 -27.53 -4.49
C LEU A 487 20.15 -29.03 -4.79
N CYS A 488 18.93 -29.55 -4.77
CA CYS A 488 18.60 -30.92 -5.11
C CYS A 488 17.71 -30.94 -6.36
N ASP A 489 18.13 -31.64 -7.42
CA ASP A 489 17.27 -31.97 -8.56
C ASP A 489 16.34 -33.15 -8.17
N LEU A 490 15.03 -32.90 -8.17
CA LEU A 490 14.03 -33.88 -7.70
C LEU A 490 13.81 -35.04 -8.66
N THR A 491 14.29 -34.93 -9.90
CA THR A 491 14.19 -35.98 -10.92
C THR A 491 15.35 -36.96 -10.85
N SER A 492 16.57 -36.43 -10.78
CA SER A 492 17.80 -37.24 -10.75
C SER A 492 18.27 -37.59 -9.35
N GLY A 493 17.88 -36.81 -8.34
CA GLY A 493 18.41 -36.86 -6.98
C GLY A 493 19.83 -36.29 -6.85
N GLU A 494 20.35 -35.62 -7.90
CA GLU A 494 21.64 -34.96 -7.85
C GLU A 494 21.61 -33.75 -6.92
N GLN A 495 22.66 -33.61 -6.08
CA GLN A 495 22.79 -32.50 -5.14
C GLN A 495 24.02 -31.66 -5.45
N VAL A 496 23.87 -30.34 -5.44
CA VAL A 496 24.95 -29.37 -5.64
C VAL A 496 24.93 -28.33 -4.53
N GLN A 497 26.06 -28.19 -3.83
CA GLN A 497 26.23 -27.13 -2.85
C GLN A 497 26.40 -25.79 -3.58
N ILE A 498 25.49 -24.83 -3.38
CA ILE A 498 25.50 -23.51 -4.03
C ILE A 498 26.09 -22.42 -3.13
N ALA A 499 25.98 -22.57 -1.82
CA ALA A 499 26.65 -21.72 -0.84
C ALA A 499 27.08 -22.58 0.37
N GLY A 500 28.27 -22.32 0.88
CA GLY A 500 28.78 -22.93 2.10
C GLY A 500 28.94 -21.90 3.18
N ARG A 501 28.53 -22.23 4.40
CA ARG A 501 28.69 -21.44 5.62
C ARG A 501 28.42 -19.95 5.44
N ALA A 502 27.17 -19.64 5.12
CA ALA A 502 26.67 -18.27 4.95
C ALA A 502 25.55 -17.99 5.96
N ALA A 503 25.49 -16.78 6.49
CA ALA A 503 24.38 -16.34 7.33
C ALA A 503 23.18 -16.04 6.43
N VAL A 504 22.45 -17.09 6.02
CA VAL A 504 21.30 -16.97 5.13
C VAL A 504 20.06 -16.63 5.94
N SER A 505 19.41 -15.52 5.60
CA SER A 505 18.19 -15.09 6.27
C SER A 505 16.93 -15.48 5.51
N ASP A 506 16.99 -15.59 4.18
CA ASP A 506 15.82 -15.92 3.36
C ASP A 506 16.24 -16.42 1.97
N ALA A 507 15.32 -17.13 1.28
CA ALA A 507 15.53 -17.61 -0.08
C ALA A 507 14.20 -17.74 -0.85
N VAL A 508 14.22 -17.43 -2.16
CA VAL A 508 13.06 -17.52 -3.04
C VAL A 508 13.46 -17.93 -4.46
N TRP A 509 12.60 -18.71 -5.11
CA TRP A 509 12.74 -19.09 -6.52
C TRP A 509 12.18 -18.05 -7.47
N SER A 510 12.72 -18.03 -8.68
CA SER A 510 12.04 -17.39 -9.82
C SER A 510 10.75 -18.11 -10.19
N GLY A 511 9.76 -17.37 -10.68
CA GLY A 511 8.52 -17.94 -11.19
C GLY A 511 8.72 -18.96 -12.33
N ASP A 512 9.84 -18.87 -13.07
CA ASP A 512 10.25 -19.82 -14.12
C ASP A 512 11.20 -20.93 -13.63
N SER A 513 11.44 -21.00 -12.32
CA SER A 513 12.29 -22.00 -11.64
C SER A 513 13.77 -22.04 -12.09
N ARG A 514 14.25 -21.02 -12.82
CA ARG A 514 15.63 -20.99 -13.35
C ARG A 514 16.63 -20.27 -12.47
N VAL A 515 16.14 -19.46 -11.59
CA VAL A 515 16.98 -18.63 -10.72
C VAL A 515 16.55 -18.79 -9.27
N LEU A 516 17.50 -19.00 -8.40
CA LEU A 516 17.32 -18.93 -6.97
C LEU A 516 17.95 -17.63 -6.45
N LEU A 517 17.19 -16.87 -5.67
CA LEU A 517 17.66 -15.70 -4.95
C LEU A 517 17.75 -16.04 -3.46
N TYR A 518 18.77 -15.53 -2.78
CA TYR A 518 18.89 -15.69 -1.34
C TYR A 518 19.59 -14.47 -0.72
N LEU A 519 19.24 -14.20 0.52
CA LEU A 519 19.78 -13.10 1.31
C LEU A 519 20.87 -13.63 2.24
N VAL A 520 22.02 -12.96 2.25
CA VAL A 520 23.16 -13.28 3.12
C VAL A 520 23.48 -12.08 3.98
N SER A 521 23.43 -12.25 5.30
CA SER A 521 23.91 -11.24 6.23
C SER A 521 25.44 -11.25 6.30
N ASN A 522 26.04 -10.08 6.40
CA ASN A 522 27.50 -9.97 6.61
C ASN A 522 27.83 -10.40 8.04
N ASP A 523 28.61 -11.49 8.15
CA ASP A 523 29.27 -12.02 9.33
C ASP A 523 28.59 -11.84 10.69
N GLY A 524 27.86 -12.83 11.16
CA GLY A 524 27.76 -13.30 12.54
C GLY A 524 27.63 -12.32 13.70
N ALA A 525 27.51 -11.04 13.43
CA ALA A 525 27.21 -10.00 14.40
C ALA A 525 25.71 -9.91 14.59
N ALA A 526 25.19 -10.72 15.48
CA ALA A 526 23.77 -10.82 15.82
C ALA A 526 23.14 -9.50 16.35
N ASP A 527 23.90 -8.41 16.44
CA ASP A 527 23.52 -7.17 17.09
C ASP A 527 23.59 -5.93 16.16
N ALA A 528 23.79 -6.11 14.86
CA ALA A 528 23.98 -4.95 13.98
C ALA A 528 22.72 -4.64 13.17
N GLU A 529 21.86 -3.76 13.70
CA GLU A 529 20.83 -3.06 12.94
C GLU A 529 21.39 -2.28 11.71
N ASP A 530 22.71 -2.19 11.59
CA ASP A 530 23.42 -1.36 10.60
C ASP A 530 24.15 -2.12 9.49
N TYR A 531 24.16 -3.47 9.48
CA TYR A 531 24.87 -4.21 8.43
C TYR A 531 23.97 -4.56 7.26
N PRO A 532 24.35 -4.20 6.02
CA PRO A 532 23.55 -4.52 4.85
C PRO A 532 23.47 -6.03 4.62
N VAL A 533 22.27 -6.49 4.29
CA VAL A 533 22.03 -7.83 3.77
C VAL A 533 22.38 -7.82 2.28
N ARG A 534 23.08 -8.84 1.79
CA ARG A 534 23.43 -8.98 0.37
C ARG A 534 22.42 -9.85 -0.35
N LEU A 535 22.02 -9.41 -1.54
CA LEU A 535 21.18 -10.17 -2.45
C LEU A 535 22.06 -11.02 -3.36
N MET A 536 21.95 -12.33 -3.24
CA MET A 536 22.67 -13.31 -4.04
C MET A 536 21.73 -13.96 -5.06
N ARG A 537 22.24 -14.23 -6.26
CA ARG A 537 21.55 -14.94 -7.32
C ARG A 537 22.32 -16.19 -7.73
N TYR A 538 21.68 -17.33 -7.74
CA TYR A 538 22.19 -18.54 -8.38
C TYR A 538 21.38 -18.86 -9.62
N ASN A 539 22.04 -18.96 -10.77
CA ASN A 539 21.40 -19.31 -12.03
C ASN A 539 21.66 -20.79 -12.34
N LEU A 540 20.56 -21.55 -12.54
CA LEU A 540 20.63 -22.99 -12.79
C LEU A 540 21.23 -23.31 -14.17
N GLU A 541 21.04 -22.46 -15.17
CA GLU A 541 21.45 -22.73 -16.54
C GLU A 541 22.99 -22.79 -16.68
N ASP A 542 23.68 -21.88 -16.01
CA ASP A 542 25.15 -21.81 -16.06
C ASP A 542 25.84 -22.21 -14.74
N SER A 543 25.04 -22.60 -13.72
CA SER A 543 25.49 -22.98 -12.38
C SER A 543 26.37 -21.91 -11.71
N LYS A 544 26.04 -20.62 -11.93
CA LYS A 544 26.82 -19.49 -11.47
C LYS A 544 26.10 -18.72 -10.37
N THR A 545 26.87 -18.39 -9.31
CA THR A 545 26.46 -17.45 -8.29
C THR A 545 26.92 -16.05 -8.65
N SER A 546 26.04 -15.07 -8.50
CA SER A 546 26.30 -13.65 -8.66
C SER A 546 25.87 -12.89 -7.41
N ASP A 547 26.59 -11.85 -7.07
CA ASP A 547 26.26 -10.91 -6.02
C ASP A 547 25.59 -9.69 -6.65
N LEU A 548 24.34 -9.45 -6.31
CA LEU A 548 23.54 -8.37 -6.91
C LEU A 548 23.56 -7.07 -6.08
N GLY A 549 24.31 -7.03 -4.97
CA GLY A 549 24.43 -5.84 -4.14
C GLY A 549 23.75 -5.96 -2.78
N ALA A 550 23.73 -4.87 -2.04
CA ALA A 550 23.20 -4.82 -0.68
C ALA A 550 21.77 -4.33 -0.63
N LEU A 551 21.00 -4.82 0.34
CA LEU A 551 19.65 -4.37 0.69
C LEU A 551 19.65 -3.81 2.12
N ALA A 552 18.53 -3.25 2.57
CA ALA A 552 18.37 -2.83 3.96
C ALA A 552 18.57 -4.02 4.92
N SER A 553 19.14 -3.77 6.10
CA SER A 553 19.57 -4.81 7.04
C SER A 553 18.48 -5.80 7.48
N ASN A 554 17.24 -5.36 7.49
CA ASN A 554 16.07 -6.14 7.87
C ASN A 554 15.18 -6.52 6.67
N SER A 555 15.77 -6.57 5.46
CA SER A 555 15.05 -6.99 4.26
C SER A 555 14.74 -8.48 4.29
N ILE A 556 13.55 -8.83 3.84
CA ILE A 556 13.09 -10.20 3.63
C ILE A 556 12.41 -10.31 2.26
N PHE A 557 12.43 -11.49 1.65
CA PHE A 557 11.66 -11.76 0.46
C PHE A 557 10.19 -11.94 0.81
N GLN A 558 9.34 -11.43 -0.08
CA GLN A 558 7.91 -11.62 0.05
C GLN A 558 7.32 -12.37 -1.16
N GLY A 559 8.06 -12.51 -2.21
CA GLY A 559 7.63 -13.23 -3.39
C GLY A 559 8.30 -12.72 -4.65
N ARG A 560 7.98 -13.33 -5.80
CA ARG A 560 8.61 -13.03 -7.06
C ARG A 560 7.68 -13.20 -8.24
N SER A 561 7.67 -12.22 -9.16
CA SER A 561 7.23 -12.40 -10.53
C SER A 561 8.38 -12.96 -11.40
N ARG A 562 8.22 -13.01 -12.73
CA ARG A 562 9.23 -13.62 -13.63
C ARG A 562 10.61 -13.01 -13.50
N ASP A 563 10.68 -11.68 -13.57
CA ASP A 563 11.95 -10.93 -13.68
C ASP A 563 12.18 -9.98 -12.49
N ASN A 564 11.23 -9.91 -11.56
CA ASN A 564 11.24 -8.99 -10.43
C ASN A 564 11.10 -9.74 -9.11
N VAL A 565 11.66 -9.21 -8.06
CA VAL A 565 11.49 -9.72 -6.69
C VAL A 565 10.85 -8.67 -5.81
N ILE A 566 9.90 -9.08 -5.01
CA ILE A 566 9.31 -8.23 -3.97
C ILE A 566 10.15 -8.38 -2.71
N VAL A 567 10.64 -7.26 -2.21
CA VAL A 567 11.39 -7.18 -0.97
C VAL A 567 10.63 -6.29 0.00
N MET A 568 10.56 -6.69 1.23
CA MET A 568 10.00 -5.91 2.31
C MET A 568 11.06 -5.64 3.38
N PHE A 569 11.05 -4.46 3.95
CA PHE A 569 11.78 -4.14 5.18
C PHE A 569 10.90 -3.29 6.10
N TYR A 570 11.23 -3.25 7.39
CA TYR A 570 10.52 -2.43 8.36
C TYR A 570 11.22 -1.10 8.56
N GLN A 571 10.50 -0.01 8.38
CA GLN A 571 10.96 1.33 8.67
C GLN A 571 10.42 1.80 10.03
N ASN A 572 11.29 2.37 10.88
CA ASN A 572 10.85 2.99 12.11
C ASN A 572 10.30 4.39 11.82
N ARG A 573 8.99 4.56 11.95
CA ARG A 573 8.32 5.86 11.84
C ARG A 573 7.80 6.27 13.21
N ASN A 574 8.43 7.27 13.85
CA ASN A 574 8.00 7.83 15.14
C ASN A 574 7.77 6.77 16.24
N GLY A 575 8.58 5.70 16.27
CA GLY A 575 8.45 4.61 17.23
C GLY A 575 7.54 3.46 16.81
N PHE A 576 6.97 3.52 15.61
CA PHE A 576 6.22 2.41 14.98
C PHE A 576 7.04 1.83 13.81
N PHE A 577 7.09 0.50 13.74
CA PHE A 577 7.68 -0.19 12.61
C PHE A 577 6.61 -0.39 11.54
N ALA A 578 6.72 0.35 10.44
CA ALA A 578 5.85 0.19 9.28
C ALA A 578 6.53 -0.68 8.21
N PRO A 579 5.82 -1.64 7.59
CA PRO A 579 6.36 -2.40 6.47
C PRO A 579 6.49 -1.51 5.23
N VAL A 580 7.63 -1.61 4.55
CA VAL A 580 7.87 -0.97 3.26
C VAL A 580 8.09 -2.07 2.24
N THR A 581 7.22 -2.14 1.24
CA THR A 581 7.29 -3.14 0.17
C THR A 581 7.74 -2.47 -1.12
N TYR A 582 8.74 -3.01 -1.77
CA TYR A 582 9.21 -2.54 -3.06
C TYR A 582 9.61 -3.68 -3.99
N GLU A 583 9.55 -3.42 -5.28
CA GLU A 583 9.87 -4.36 -6.34
C GLU A 583 11.24 -4.04 -6.92
N LEU A 584 12.10 -5.04 -7.03
CA LEU A 584 13.42 -4.95 -7.66
C LEU A 584 13.38 -5.61 -9.03
N ASP A 585 13.80 -4.90 -10.06
CA ASP A 585 14.00 -5.43 -11.41
C ASP A 585 15.34 -6.18 -11.51
N LEU A 586 15.27 -7.51 -11.54
CA LEU A 586 16.46 -8.36 -11.62
C LEU A 586 17.23 -8.23 -12.95
N THR A 587 16.60 -7.71 -13.99
CA THR A 587 17.23 -7.55 -15.32
C THR A 587 18.18 -6.36 -15.36
N SER A 588 17.92 -5.35 -14.53
CA SER A 588 18.75 -4.14 -14.43
C SER A 588 19.95 -4.28 -13.49
N MET A 589 20.04 -5.41 -12.74
CA MET A 589 21.05 -5.63 -11.70
C MET A 589 22.42 -5.95 -12.26
N THR A 590 23.45 -5.30 -11.72
CA THR A 590 24.88 -5.55 -12.04
C THR A 590 25.42 -6.65 -11.12
N ASP A 591 26.31 -7.50 -11.64
CA ASP A 591 27.04 -8.51 -10.87
C ASP A 591 28.25 -7.87 -10.17
N HIS A 592 28.23 -7.85 -8.85
CA HIS A 592 29.27 -7.30 -7.97
C HIS A 592 30.20 -8.37 -7.38
N SER A 593 30.19 -9.61 -7.89
CA SER A 593 30.97 -10.74 -7.35
C SER A 593 32.50 -10.53 -7.31
N GLY A 594 33.00 -9.47 -7.91
CA GLY A 594 34.42 -9.12 -7.93
C GLY A 594 34.78 -7.87 -7.12
N ASP A 595 33.79 -7.20 -6.55
CA ASP A 595 34.00 -5.95 -5.82
C ASP A 595 34.48 -6.25 -4.38
N GLU A 596 35.57 -5.62 -3.95
CA GLU A 596 35.97 -5.68 -2.53
C GLU A 596 34.95 -4.86 -1.73
N LEU A 597 34.32 -5.49 -0.73
CA LEU A 597 33.50 -4.78 0.27
C LEU A 597 34.45 -3.88 1.08
N ILE A 598 34.40 -2.58 0.79
CA ILE A 598 35.02 -1.58 1.68
C ILE A 598 34.02 -1.37 2.83
N VAL A 599 34.08 -2.27 3.82
CA VAL A 599 33.49 -1.99 5.12
C VAL A 599 34.42 -0.97 5.78
N THR A 600 34.12 0.31 5.65
CA THR A 600 34.67 1.33 6.52
C THR A 600 34.07 1.12 7.91
N VAL A 601 34.70 0.24 8.69
CA VAL A 601 34.60 0.32 10.13
C VAL A 601 35.22 1.67 10.48
N GLU A 602 34.42 2.67 10.84
CA GLU A 602 34.94 3.86 11.50
C GLU A 602 35.67 3.37 12.76
N GLY A 603 36.96 3.27 12.64
CA GLY A 603 37.84 2.89 13.73
C GLY A 603 37.69 3.92 14.82
N ASP A 604 37.39 3.42 16.00
CA ASP A 604 37.45 4.12 17.26
C ASP A 604 38.85 4.79 17.38
N GLU A 605 38.96 6.04 16.95
CA GLU A 605 40.12 6.90 17.23
C GLU A 605 40.12 7.30 18.70
N ASN A 606 40.19 6.34 19.60
CA ASN A 606 40.59 6.57 20.99
C ASN A 606 41.58 5.51 21.44
N GLY A 607 42.73 5.49 20.77
CA GLY A 607 43.91 4.91 21.28
C GLY A 607 44.65 5.89 22.21
N ASN A 608 44.36 5.80 23.49
CA ASN A 608 45.34 5.89 24.58
C ASN A 608 44.66 5.66 25.91
#